data_acc23fcd05440af5173dc1b56482f3d8
#
_entry.id   acc23fcd05440af5173dc1b56482f3d8
#
_cell.length_a   1.000
_cell.length_b   1.000
_cell.length_c   1.000
_cell.angle_alpha   90.00
_cell.angle_beta   90.00
_cell.angle_gamma   90.00
#
_symmetry.space_group_name_H-M   'P 1'
#
loop_
_entity.id
_entity.type
_entity.pdbx_description
1 polymer ?
#
loop_
_entity_poly.entity_id
_entity_poly.type
_entity_poly.pdbx_seq_one_letter_code
_entity_poly.pdbx_strand_id
1 'polypeptide(L)'
;MRLMEFTGITPQVLDQIEAYADRLFAKLGIDVEFTRHFHDRLNDERNRKPITSAELIRLFREVYHKHGKRIAELPDEAEAVMKDMQTDINMPFVIDVNNKGELELIGKTIMRKPNFRTSNQEFTV
;
A
#
# COMPACT_ATOMS: atom_id res chain seq x y z
N MET A 1 -4.62 26.75 21.17
CA MET A 1 -4.55 26.55 20.24
C MET A 1 -4.35 25.52 19.75
N ARG A 2 -4.68 25.34 19.37
CA ARG A 2 -4.54 24.42 18.87
C ARG A 2 -3.73 24.25 18.04
N LEU A 3 -3.21 23.99 18.09
CA LEU A 3 -2.53 23.89 17.34
C LEU A 3 -2.71 23.20 16.36
N MET A 4 -2.36 23.36 15.65
CA MET A 4 -2.56 22.74 14.69
C MET A 4 -2.38 21.44 14.78
N GLU A 5 -3.31 20.72 14.68
CA GLU A 5 -3.17 19.35 14.73
C GLU A 5 -2.93 18.82 13.34
N PHE A 6 -1.87 18.09 13.19
CA PHE A 6 -1.62 17.39 11.94
C PHE A 6 -2.41 16.09 11.98
N THR A 7 -3.46 16.02 11.15
CA THR A 7 -4.33 14.85 11.12
C THR A 7 -3.84 13.76 10.17
N GLY A 8 -2.82 14.05 9.38
CA GLY A 8 -2.26 13.06 8.47
C GLY A 8 -1.25 12.13 9.13
N ILE A 9 -0.65 11.28 8.33
CA ILE A 9 0.36 10.34 8.80
C ILE A 9 1.73 11.00 8.72
N THR A 10 2.44 11.03 9.84
CA THR A 10 3.79 11.59 9.88
C THR A 10 4.79 10.65 9.21
N PRO A 11 5.95 11.16 8.78
CA PRO A 11 6.98 10.27 8.21
C PRO A 11 7.39 9.14 9.14
N GLN A 12 7.48 9.41 10.45
CA GLN A 12 7.85 8.38 11.42
C GLN A 12 6.79 7.28 11.49
N VAL A 13 5.53 7.66 11.48
CA VAL A 13 4.43 6.69 11.52
C VAL A 13 4.40 5.90 10.21
N LEU A 14 4.65 6.56 9.08
CA LEU A 14 4.69 5.87 7.80
C LEU A 14 5.84 4.85 7.76
N ASP A 15 7.00 5.19 8.32
CA ASP A 15 8.11 4.24 8.40
C ASP A 15 7.70 3.00 9.22
N GLN A 16 6.93 3.19 10.28
CA GLN A 16 6.44 2.08 11.10
C GLN A 16 5.45 1.21 10.34
N ILE A 17 4.60 1.84 9.53
CA ILE A 17 3.64 1.10 8.70
C ILE A 17 4.37 0.30 7.63
N GLU A 18 5.37 0.90 7.00
CA GLU A 18 6.19 0.22 6.00
C GLU A 18 6.90 -0.98 6.63
N ALA A 19 7.46 -0.80 7.83
CA ALA A 19 8.12 -1.90 8.54
C ALA A 19 7.12 -3.02 8.89
N TYR A 20 5.91 -2.65 9.27
CA TYR A 20 4.87 -3.64 9.55
C TYR A 20 4.52 -4.45 8.28
N ALA A 21 4.29 -3.75 7.16
CA ALA A 21 3.97 -4.41 5.90
C ALA A 21 5.13 -5.30 5.44
N ASP A 22 6.34 -4.81 5.61
CA ASP A 22 7.54 -5.56 5.25
C ASP A 22 7.65 -6.86 6.04
N ARG A 23 7.44 -6.79 7.36
CA ARG A 23 7.48 -7.99 8.20
C ARG A 23 6.39 -8.98 7.84
N LEU A 24 5.21 -8.45 7.52
CA LEU A 24 4.07 -9.28 7.18
C LEU A 24 4.33 -10.05 5.88
N PHE A 25 4.78 -9.34 4.84
CA PHE A 25 5.02 -9.95 3.54
C PHE A 25 6.33 -10.71 3.46
N ALA A 26 7.25 -10.48 4.41
CA ALA A 26 8.49 -11.25 4.48
C ALA A 26 8.23 -12.74 4.66
N LYS A 27 7.09 -13.11 5.24
CA LYS A 27 6.68 -14.51 5.38
C LYS A 27 6.49 -15.18 4.02
N LEU A 28 6.29 -14.39 2.98
CA LEU A 28 6.15 -14.86 1.61
C LEU A 28 7.41 -14.59 0.77
N GLY A 29 8.47 -14.11 1.40
CA GLY A 29 9.70 -13.76 0.68
C GLY A 29 9.61 -12.45 -0.07
N ILE A 30 8.74 -11.55 0.35
CA ILE A 30 8.51 -10.27 -0.32
C ILE A 30 8.92 -9.13 0.58
N ASP A 31 9.77 -8.23 0.07
CA ASP A 31 10.10 -6.97 0.74
C ASP A 31 9.11 -5.92 0.29
N VAL A 32 8.73 -5.01 1.18
CA VAL A 32 7.78 -3.94 0.87
C VAL A 32 8.48 -2.59 0.98
N GLU A 33 8.30 -1.75 -0.05
CA GLU A 33 8.82 -0.39 -0.07
C GLU A 33 7.75 0.56 -0.60
N PHE A 34 7.81 1.82 -0.16
CA PHE A 34 6.94 2.87 -0.68
C PHE A 34 7.78 3.89 -1.42
N THR A 35 7.30 4.35 -2.57
CA THR A 35 7.99 5.40 -3.32
C THR A 35 7.78 6.76 -2.63
N ARG A 36 8.58 7.73 -3.03
CA ARG A 36 8.40 9.10 -2.57
C ARG A 36 7.03 9.63 -2.97
N HIS A 37 6.56 9.27 -4.16
CA HIS A 37 5.25 9.68 -4.64
C HIS A 37 4.14 9.14 -3.72
N PHE A 38 4.29 7.90 -3.23
CA PHE A 38 3.37 7.34 -2.26
C PHE A 38 3.34 8.22 -1.00
N HIS A 39 4.51 8.61 -0.49
CA HIS A 39 4.60 9.48 0.68
C HIS A 39 3.86 10.79 0.43
N ASP A 40 4.06 11.39 -0.75
CA ASP A 40 3.45 12.68 -1.07
C ASP A 40 1.93 12.57 -1.19
N ARG A 41 1.44 11.48 -1.75
CA ARG A 41 0.00 11.31 -1.99
C ARG A 41 -0.78 10.89 -0.76
N LEU A 42 -0.11 10.29 0.21
CA LEU A 42 -0.77 9.75 1.39
C LEU A 42 -1.59 10.80 2.13
N ASN A 43 -1.03 12.00 2.28
CA ASN A 43 -1.69 13.10 2.99
C ASN A 43 -2.24 14.17 2.05
N ASP A 44 -2.46 13.82 0.78
CA ASP A 44 -2.95 14.75 -0.22
C ASP A 44 -4.42 15.10 0.05
N GLU A 45 -4.78 16.37 -0.06
CA GLU A 45 -6.16 16.84 0.13
C GLU A 45 -7.15 16.17 -0.82
N ARG A 46 -6.69 15.70 -1.97
CA ARG A 46 -7.53 15.00 -2.93
C ARG A 46 -8.15 13.73 -2.37
N ASN A 47 -7.60 13.23 -1.27
CA ASN A 47 -8.19 12.09 -0.57
C ASN A 47 -9.48 12.46 0.17
N ARG A 48 -9.80 13.73 0.24
CA ARG A 48 -10.95 14.33 0.90
C ARG A 48 -10.90 14.15 2.41
N LYS A 49 -10.85 12.92 2.85
CA LYS A 49 -10.72 12.60 4.25
C LYS A 49 -9.36 11.94 4.44
N PRO A 50 -8.64 12.28 5.50
CA PRO A 50 -7.29 11.74 5.71
C PRO A 50 -7.29 10.22 5.74
N ILE A 51 -6.25 9.63 5.17
CA ILE A 51 -6.02 8.19 5.27
C ILE A 51 -5.33 7.97 6.61
N THR A 52 -5.88 7.07 7.42
CA THR A 52 -5.37 6.81 8.76
C THR A 52 -4.40 5.63 8.76
N SER A 53 -3.55 5.57 9.80
CA SER A 53 -2.65 4.44 9.96
C SER A 53 -3.42 3.13 10.14
N ALA A 54 -4.55 3.17 10.85
CA ALA A 54 -5.37 1.99 11.04
C ALA A 54 -5.92 1.46 9.72
N GLU A 55 -6.31 2.36 8.83
CA GLU A 55 -6.80 1.97 7.50
C GLU A 55 -5.71 1.33 6.65
N LEU A 56 -4.49 1.87 6.71
CA LEU A 56 -3.37 1.28 5.97
C LEU A 56 -2.98 -0.09 6.51
N ILE A 57 -2.91 -0.22 7.83
CA ILE A 57 -2.60 -1.49 8.46
C ILE A 57 -3.65 -2.53 8.09
N ARG A 58 -4.92 -2.15 8.11
CA ARG A 58 -6.00 -3.03 7.70
C ARG A 58 -5.83 -3.47 6.25
N LEU A 59 -5.51 -2.54 5.35
CA LEU A 59 -5.33 -2.85 3.94
C LEU A 59 -4.25 -3.93 3.75
N PHE A 60 -3.08 -3.72 4.32
CA PHE A 60 -1.98 -4.68 4.17
C PHE A 60 -2.33 -6.03 4.80
N ARG A 61 -2.91 -6.00 5.99
CA ARG A 61 -3.25 -7.24 6.69
C ARG A 61 -4.28 -8.06 5.92
N GLU A 62 -5.35 -7.40 5.46
CA GLU A 62 -6.43 -8.09 4.76
C GLU A 62 -5.97 -8.62 3.41
N VAL A 63 -5.19 -7.82 2.67
CA VAL A 63 -4.67 -8.26 1.38
C VAL A 63 -3.70 -9.43 1.57
N TYR A 64 -2.84 -9.36 2.59
CA TYR A 64 -1.94 -10.46 2.89
C TYR A 64 -2.71 -11.76 3.15
N HIS A 65 -3.73 -11.70 3.99
CA HIS A 65 -4.49 -12.90 4.34
C HIS A 65 -5.27 -13.47 3.16
N LYS A 66 -5.89 -12.62 2.38
CA LYS A 66 -6.75 -13.07 1.28
C LYS A 66 -6.00 -13.35 0.00
N HIS A 67 -4.94 -12.61 -0.28
CA HIS A 67 -4.31 -12.60 -1.60
C HIS A 67 -2.79 -12.77 -1.57
N GLY A 68 -2.19 -12.93 -0.41
CA GLY A 68 -0.73 -12.96 -0.30
C GLY A 68 -0.06 -13.95 -1.24
N LYS A 69 -0.58 -15.17 -1.29
CA LYS A 69 0.02 -16.22 -2.13
C LYS A 69 -0.03 -15.85 -3.61
N ARG A 70 -1.13 -15.26 -4.05
CA ARG A 70 -1.28 -14.85 -5.45
C ARG A 70 -0.33 -13.71 -5.79
N ILE A 71 -0.12 -12.80 -4.84
CA ILE A 71 0.83 -11.71 -5.03
C ILE A 71 2.25 -12.26 -5.15
N ALA A 72 2.59 -13.25 -4.33
CA ALA A 72 3.91 -13.87 -4.37
C ALA A 72 4.19 -14.59 -5.69
N GLU A 73 3.15 -14.88 -6.47
CA GLU A 73 3.27 -15.57 -7.75
C GLU A 73 3.32 -14.61 -8.94
N LEU A 74 3.21 -13.31 -8.69
CA LEU A 74 3.25 -12.33 -9.77
C LEU A 74 4.64 -12.28 -10.40
N PRO A 75 4.70 -12.12 -11.72
CA PRO A 75 6.00 -12.02 -12.40
C PRO A 75 6.65 -10.66 -12.17
N ASP A 76 7.95 -10.61 -12.52
CA ASP A 76 8.70 -9.36 -12.50
C ASP A 76 7.97 -8.29 -13.32
N GLU A 77 7.96 -7.08 -12.81
CA GLU A 77 7.34 -5.90 -13.43
C GLU A 77 5.81 -5.97 -13.49
N ALA A 78 5.19 -6.94 -12.83
CA ALA A 78 3.73 -6.98 -12.77
C ALA A 78 3.19 -5.76 -12.03
N GLU A 79 2.17 -5.12 -12.59
CA GLU A 79 1.48 -4.00 -11.96
C GLU A 79 0.12 -4.45 -11.50
N ALA A 80 -0.24 -4.04 -10.30
CA ALA A 80 -1.50 -4.43 -9.69
C ALA A 80 -1.97 -3.37 -8.70
N VAL A 81 -3.14 -3.56 -8.13
CA VAL A 81 -3.71 -2.60 -7.18
C VAL A 81 -4.29 -3.36 -6.00
N MET A 82 -3.96 -2.89 -4.79
CA MET A 82 -4.68 -3.32 -3.59
C MET A 82 -5.86 -2.39 -3.40
N LYS A 83 -7.06 -2.94 -3.22
CA LYS A 83 -8.29 -2.15 -3.06
C LYS A 83 -9.02 -2.55 -1.80
N ASP A 84 -9.40 -1.55 -1.01
CA ASP A 84 -10.28 -1.77 0.15
C ASP A 84 -11.62 -1.11 -0.16
N MET A 85 -12.64 -1.93 -0.37
CA MET A 85 -13.97 -1.42 -0.73
C MET A 85 -14.67 -0.71 0.41
N GLN A 86 -14.24 -0.97 1.64
CA GLN A 86 -14.86 -0.34 2.80
C GLN A 86 -14.37 1.09 3.02
N THR A 87 -13.12 1.35 2.67
CA THR A 87 -12.50 2.67 2.89
C THR A 87 -12.30 3.44 1.59
N ASP A 88 -12.52 2.82 0.45
CA ASP A 88 -12.24 3.36 -0.89
C ASP A 88 -10.76 3.65 -1.12
N ILE A 89 -9.88 3.02 -0.35
CA ILE A 89 -8.43 3.19 -0.51
C ILE A 89 -7.94 2.26 -1.61
N ASN A 90 -7.13 2.80 -2.49
CA ASN A 90 -6.51 2.06 -3.59
C ASN A 90 -5.01 2.30 -3.55
N MET A 91 -4.22 1.23 -3.63
CA MET A 91 -2.77 1.33 -3.64
C MET A 91 -2.20 0.59 -4.84
N PRO A 92 -1.93 1.30 -5.93
CA PRO A 92 -1.19 0.71 -7.06
C PRO A 92 0.22 0.33 -6.64
N PHE A 93 0.66 -0.83 -7.08
CA PHE A 93 2.00 -1.30 -6.77
C PHE A 93 2.59 -2.06 -7.96
N VAL A 94 3.89 -2.27 -7.93
CA VAL A 94 4.60 -3.07 -8.92
C VAL A 94 5.46 -4.09 -8.18
N ILE A 95 5.62 -5.24 -8.79
CA ILE A 95 6.54 -6.27 -8.30
C ILE A 95 7.85 -6.13 -9.06
N ASP A 96 8.96 -6.11 -8.32
CA ASP A 96 10.29 -6.07 -8.88
C ASP A 96 11.04 -7.31 -8.36
N VAL A 97 11.70 -8.03 -9.28
CA VAL A 97 12.48 -9.21 -8.89
C VAL A 97 13.95 -8.89 -9.12
N ASN A 98 14.73 -8.90 -8.04
CA ASN A 98 16.15 -8.56 -8.16
C ASN A 98 16.97 -9.73 -8.73
N ASN A 99 18.27 -9.52 -8.87
CA ASN A 99 19.17 -10.51 -9.47
C ASN A 99 19.24 -11.83 -8.70
N LYS A 100 18.88 -11.79 -7.43
CA LYS A 100 18.89 -12.99 -6.57
C LYS A 100 17.54 -13.70 -6.55
N GLY A 101 16.59 -13.21 -7.34
CA GLY A 101 15.24 -13.77 -7.35
C GLY A 101 14.37 -13.34 -6.19
N GLU A 102 14.79 -12.34 -5.43
CA GLU A 102 13.99 -11.82 -4.32
C GLU A 102 12.96 -10.84 -4.84
N LEU A 103 11.75 -10.92 -4.28
CA LEU A 103 10.65 -10.06 -4.72
C LEU A 103 10.55 -8.82 -3.86
N GLU A 104 10.31 -7.69 -4.53
CA GLU A 104 9.97 -6.43 -3.88
C GLU A 104 8.59 -5.99 -4.32
N LEU A 105 7.77 -5.60 -3.35
CA LEU A 105 6.48 -4.99 -3.64
C LEU A 105 6.65 -3.50 -3.40
N ILE A 106 6.53 -2.72 -4.47
CA ILE A 106 6.77 -1.29 -4.41
C ILE A 106 5.44 -0.55 -4.53
N GLY A 107 4.99 0.06 -3.42
CA GLY A 107 3.80 0.89 -3.42
C GLY A 107 4.09 2.17 -4.16
N LYS A 108 3.46 2.33 -5.33
CA LYS A 108 3.74 3.45 -6.22
C LYS A 108 3.04 4.72 -5.83
N THR A 109 1.80 4.59 -5.39
CA THR A 109 0.99 5.71 -4.96
C THR A 109 -0.17 5.17 -4.14
N ILE A 110 -0.97 6.07 -3.59
CA ILE A 110 -2.13 5.70 -2.79
C ILE A 110 -3.18 6.80 -2.92
N MET A 111 -4.45 6.41 -2.91
CA MET A 111 -5.53 7.39 -2.99
C MET A 111 -6.81 6.83 -2.39
N ARG A 112 -7.61 7.71 -1.82
CA ARG A 112 -8.97 7.39 -1.41
C ARG A 112 -9.88 7.85 -2.53
N LYS A 113 -10.38 6.92 -3.32
CA LYS A 113 -11.22 7.25 -4.47
C LYS A 113 -12.24 6.14 -4.69
N PRO A 114 -13.54 6.43 -4.54
CA PRO A 114 -14.57 5.45 -4.84
C PRO A 114 -14.60 5.18 -6.34
N ASN A 115 -14.99 3.97 -6.71
CA ASN A 115 -15.12 3.57 -8.10
C ASN A 115 -13.84 3.70 -8.92
N PHE A 116 -12.70 3.52 -8.26
CA PHE A 116 -11.41 3.53 -8.94
C PHE A 116 -11.35 2.41 -9.97
N ARG A 117 -10.93 2.73 -11.17
CA ARG A 117 -10.85 1.77 -12.26
C ARG A 117 -9.42 1.63 -12.77
N THR A 118 -9.07 0.42 -13.13
CA THR A 118 -7.76 0.12 -13.68
C THR A 118 -7.88 -1.11 -14.57
N SER A 119 -6.99 -1.20 -15.57
CA SER A 119 -6.87 -2.42 -16.39
C SER A 119 -5.95 -3.43 -15.73
N ASN A 120 -5.26 -3.05 -14.66
CA ASN A 120 -4.35 -3.94 -13.95
C ASN A 120 -5.13 -4.86 -13.02
N GLN A 121 -4.50 -5.93 -12.58
CA GLN A 121 -5.10 -6.88 -11.66
C GLN A 121 -5.42 -6.20 -10.33
N GLU A 122 -6.59 -6.50 -9.78
CA GLU A 122 -7.02 -5.93 -8.51
C GLU A 122 -7.04 -7.00 -7.42
N PHE A 123 -6.48 -6.68 -6.27
CA PHE A 123 -6.55 -7.53 -5.09
C PHE A 123 -7.45 -6.80 -4.09
N THR A 124 -8.71 -7.17 -4.11
CA THR A 124 -9.77 -6.45 -3.41
C THR A 124 -10.12 -7.10 -2.07
N VAL A 125 -10.25 -6.27 -1.06
CA VAL A 125 -10.71 -6.68 0.27
C VAL A 125 -11.89 -5.84 0.72
#